data_7f1a8d3cb82b47ea4d01cd9a55b2317f
#
_entry.id   7f1a8d3cb82b47ea4d01cd9a55b2317f
#
_cell.length_a   1.000
_cell.length_b   1.000
_cell.length_c   1.000
_cell.angle_alpha   90.00
_cell.angle_beta   90.00
_cell.angle_gamma   90.00
#
_symmetry.space_group_name_H-M   'P 1'
#
loop_
_entity.id
_entity.type
_entity.pdbx_description
1 polymer ?
#
loop_
_entity_poly.entity_id
_entity_poly.type
_entity_poly.pdbx_seq_one_letter_code
_entity_poly.pdbx_strand_id
1 'polypeptide(L)'
;MSLRRSCAKRDAKNVPSVCILDPDGDIVRRLKAAAQAHLAKDWPCYHTELYTFTICGQVAGIVGCAVGAPFAVLIAEELFASGCRLLISVTSADQVIPAAELPYFVVIDRALRDEGTSYHYALPSEYSEADRS
;
A
#
# COMPACT_ATOMS: atom_id res chain seq x y z
N MET A 1 3.02 16.69 33.89
CA MET A 1 4.30 16.63 33.17
C MET A 1 3.99 16.11 31.78
N SER A 2 3.84 17.02 30.83
CA SER A 2 3.32 16.74 29.47
C SER A 2 4.48 16.41 28.57
N LEU A 3 4.60 15.14 28.18
CA LEU A 3 5.53 14.69 27.12
C LEU A 3 4.92 15.05 25.76
N ARG A 4 5.06 16.30 25.35
CA ARG A 4 4.90 16.67 23.93
C ARG A 4 6.12 16.12 23.19
N ARG A 5 6.00 14.93 22.62
CA ARG A 5 6.94 14.50 21.58
C ARG A 5 6.73 15.43 20.39
N SER A 6 7.70 16.31 20.16
CA SER A 6 7.80 17.07 18.93
C SER A 6 8.05 16.05 17.81
N CYS A 7 6.99 15.70 17.09
CA CYS A 7 7.15 15.08 15.78
C CYS A 7 7.79 16.15 14.91
N ALA A 8 9.10 16.06 14.69
CA ALA A 8 9.78 16.91 13.73
C ALA A 8 9.04 16.75 12.41
N LYS A 9 8.51 17.85 11.85
CA LYS A 9 8.07 17.92 10.47
C LYS A 9 9.28 17.54 9.61
N ARG A 10 9.39 16.28 9.26
CA ARG A 10 10.23 15.87 8.13
C ARG A 10 9.55 16.45 6.90
N ASP A 11 10.30 17.19 6.12
CA ASP A 11 9.84 17.66 4.80
C ASP A 11 9.54 16.43 3.93
N ALA A 12 8.28 16.01 3.99
CA ALA A 12 7.77 14.79 3.36
C ALA A 12 7.49 15.08 1.88
N LYS A 13 8.53 15.15 1.03
CA LYS A 13 8.35 15.41 -0.41
C LYS A 13 9.00 14.38 -1.34
N ASN A 14 9.37 13.21 -0.86
CA ASN A 14 10.13 12.24 -1.66
C ASN A 14 9.38 10.95 -2.02
N VAL A 15 8.11 10.84 -1.64
CA VAL A 15 7.27 9.71 -2.03
C VAL A 15 6.34 10.14 -3.16
N PRO A 16 6.22 9.38 -4.25
CA PRO A 16 5.28 9.67 -5.32
C PRO A 16 3.85 9.82 -4.81
N SER A 17 3.06 10.70 -5.43
CA SER A 17 1.66 10.92 -5.05
C SER A 17 0.77 9.70 -5.28
N VAL A 18 1.18 8.80 -6.15
CA VAL A 18 0.53 7.52 -6.41
C VAL A 18 1.49 6.41 -6.02
N CYS A 19 1.03 5.49 -5.17
CA CYS A 19 1.80 4.33 -4.75
C CYS A 19 1.00 3.04 -4.90
N ILE A 20 1.72 1.95 -5.10
CA ILE A 20 1.19 0.59 -5.14
C ILE A 20 1.70 -0.16 -3.91
N LEU A 21 0.80 -0.85 -3.24
CA LEU A 21 1.11 -1.89 -2.29
C LEU A 21 1.00 -3.24 -3.01
N ASP A 22 2.09 -3.97 -3.05
CA ASP A 22 2.23 -5.27 -3.72
C ASP A 22 2.50 -6.35 -2.66
N PRO A 23 1.48 -6.85 -1.95
CA PRO A 23 1.68 -7.79 -0.85
C PRO A 23 2.45 -9.04 -1.25
N ASP A 24 2.24 -9.56 -2.44
CA ASP A 24 2.93 -10.75 -2.96
C ASP A 24 4.38 -10.46 -3.37
N GLY A 25 4.70 -9.20 -3.68
CA GLY A 25 6.01 -8.77 -4.15
C GLY A 25 6.33 -9.15 -5.60
N ASP A 26 5.37 -9.68 -6.34
CA ASP A 26 5.57 -10.15 -7.72
C ASP A 26 5.82 -9.02 -8.69
N ILE A 27 5.10 -7.90 -8.53
CA ILE A 27 5.25 -6.73 -9.38
C ILE A 27 6.62 -6.10 -9.13
N VAL A 28 7.03 -5.95 -7.87
CA VAL A 28 8.36 -5.43 -7.51
C VAL A 28 9.45 -6.31 -8.10
N ARG A 29 9.33 -7.63 -7.96
CA ARG A 29 10.32 -8.57 -8.54
C ARG A 29 10.44 -8.41 -10.05
N ARG A 30 9.33 -8.28 -10.76
CA ARG A 30 9.32 -8.06 -12.22
C ARG A 30 9.94 -6.75 -12.62
N LEU A 31 9.60 -5.65 -11.94
CA LEU A 31 10.16 -4.33 -12.21
C LEU A 31 11.68 -4.30 -11.97
N LYS A 32 12.15 -4.97 -10.89
CA LYS A 32 13.60 -5.11 -10.61
C LYS A 32 14.31 -5.93 -11.69
N ALA A 33 13.74 -7.05 -12.10
CA ALA A 33 14.30 -7.90 -13.16
C ALA A 33 14.38 -7.18 -14.51
N ALA A 34 13.43 -6.28 -14.79
CA ALA A 34 13.41 -5.46 -15.99
C ALA A 34 14.26 -4.18 -15.88
N ALA A 35 14.99 -3.96 -14.77
CA ALA A 35 15.74 -2.74 -14.47
C ALA A 35 14.89 -1.45 -14.53
N GLN A 36 13.60 -1.55 -14.23
CA GLN A 36 12.65 -0.43 -14.24
C GLN A 36 12.36 0.13 -12.83
N ALA A 37 12.80 -0.56 -11.78
CA ALA A 37 12.63 -0.14 -10.40
C ALA A 37 13.87 0.58 -9.87
N HIS A 38 13.69 1.75 -9.27
CA HIS A 38 14.75 2.55 -8.66
C HIS A 38 14.49 2.69 -7.17
N LEU A 39 15.45 2.30 -6.32
CA LEU A 39 15.33 2.38 -4.88
C LEU A 39 15.20 3.84 -4.41
N ALA A 40 14.16 4.15 -3.67
CA ALA A 40 13.97 5.45 -3.02
C ALA A 40 14.79 5.49 -1.71
N LYS A 41 15.85 6.30 -1.69
CA LYS A 41 16.81 6.36 -0.56
C LYS A 41 16.23 7.01 0.69
N ASP A 42 15.23 7.87 0.56
CA ASP A 42 14.66 8.66 1.65
C ASP A 42 13.38 8.03 2.24
N TRP A 43 13.11 6.76 1.93
CA TRP A 43 11.98 6.01 2.48
C TRP A 43 12.19 5.78 3.99
N PRO A 44 11.27 6.26 4.87
CA PRO A 44 11.51 6.25 6.31
C PRO A 44 11.31 4.90 7.00
N CYS A 45 10.58 3.97 6.38
CA CYS A 45 10.29 2.67 6.98
C CYS A 45 11.45 1.69 6.76
N TYR A 46 12.21 1.44 7.81
CA TYR A 46 13.40 0.57 7.75
C TYR A 46 13.10 -0.93 7.58
N HIS A 47 11.82 -1.34 7.69
CA HIS A 47 11.40 -2.73 7.46
C HIS A 47 11.09 -3.04 5.99
N THR A 48 10.98 -2.03 5.14
CA THR A 48 10.60 -2.17 3.75
C THR A 48 11.44 -1.28 2.86
N GLU A 49 11.43 -1.60 1.57
CA GLU A 49 12.03 -0.78 0.52
C GLU A 49 10.91 -0.20 -0.35
N LEU A 50 10.96 1.10 -0.57
CA LEU A 50 10.14 1.78 -1.57
C LEU A 50 10.94 1.85 -2.86
N TYR A 51 10.35 1.41 -3.95
CA TYR A 51 10.89 1.61 -5.29
C TYR A 51 10.04 2.61 -6.06
N THR A 52 10.67 3.36 -6.95
CA THR A 52 9.98 4.20 -7.93
C THR A 52 10.10 3.60 -9.31
N PHE A 53 9.07 3.74 -10.12
CA PHE A 53 9.04 3.31 -11.51
C PHE A 53 8.15 4.24 -12.33
N THR A 54 8.21 4.14 -13.65
CA THR A 54 7.38 4.97 -14.54
C THR A 54 6.28 4.14 -15.18
N ILE A 55 5.04 4.61 -15.05
CA ILE A 55 3.88 4.03 -15.69
C ILE A 55 3.09 5.14 -16.39
N CYS A 56 2.75 4.96 -17.67
CA CYS A 56 2.03 5.96 -18.46
C CYS A 56 2.66 7.37 -18.40
N GLY A 57 3.99 7.46 -18.36
CA GLY A 57 4.71 8.73 -18.27
C GLY A 57 4.72 9.40 -16.89
N GLN A 58 4.15 8.76 -15.87
CA GLN A 58 4.11 9.26 -14.49
C GLN A 58 4.97 8.39 -13.58
N VAL A 59 5.62 9.02 -12.60
CA VAL A 59 6.38 8.32 -11.57
C VAL A 59 5.42 7.84 -10.51
N ALA A 60 5.47 6.54 -10.24
CA ALA A 60 4.72 5.89 -9.15
C ALA A 60 5.69 5.23 -8.16
N GLY A 61 5.25 5.09 -6.92
CA GLY A 61 5.94 4.31 -5.88
C GLY A 61 5.40 2.90 -5.81
N ILE A 62 6.21 1.96 -5.31
CA ILE A 62 5.77 0.60 -5.03
C ILE A 62 6.51 0.03 -3.83
N VAL A 63 5.77 -0.58 -2.93
CA VAL A 63 6.30 -1.34 -1.79
C VAL A 63 5.82 -2.77 -1.90
N GLY A 64 6.74 -3.73 -1.87
CA GLY A 64 6.44 -5.15 -1.94
C GLY A 64 6.44 -5.84 -0.59
N CYS A 65 5.84 -7.05 -0.55
CA CYS A 65 5.90 -7.99 0.56
C CYS A 65 5.29 -7.47 1.89
N ALA A 66 4.33 -6.57 1.84
CA ALA A 66 3.62 -6.07 3.02
C ALA A 66 2.39 -6.94 3.34
N VAL A 67 2.63 -8.15 3.83
CA VAL A 67 1.61 -9.15 4.12
C VAL A 67 1.03 -8.99 5.53
N GLY A 68 -0.28 -9.10 5.63
CA GLY A 68 -1.03 -9.00 6.89
C GLY A 68 -1.51 -7.58 7.19
N ALA A 69 -2.75 -7.48 7.71
CA ALA A 69 -3.42 -6.20 7.92
C ALA A 69 -2.61 -5.20 8.78
N PRO A 70 -2.01 -5.58 9.93
CA PRO A 70 -1.24 -4.62 10.74
C PRO A 70 -0.05 -4.03 9.99
N PHE A 71 0.66 -4.87 9.21
CA PHE A 71 1.84 -4.41 8.50
C PHE A 71 1.47 -3.59 7.26
N ALA A 72 0.44 -4.00 6.52
CA ALA A 72 -0.07 -3.24 5.37
C ALA A 72 -0.55 -1.84 5.79
N VAL A 73 -1.25 -1.74 6.93
CA VAL A 73 -1.71 -0.44 7.46
C VAL A 73 -0.53 0.42 7.93
N LEU A 74 0.47 -0.15 8.60
CA LEU A 74 1.69 0.58 8.97
C LEU A 74 2.36 1.22 7.75
N ILE A 75 2.51 0.45 6.66
CA ILE A 75 3.09 0.95 5.41
C ILE A 75 2.20 2.02 4.77
N ALA A 76 0.88 1.84 4.79
CA ALA A 76 -0.06 2.83 4.27
C ALA A 76 0.05 4.16 5.03
N GLU A 77 0.10 4.13 6.37
CA GLU A 77 0.29 5.33 7.20
C GLU A 77 1.60 6.05 6.86
N GLU A 78 2.70 5.30 6.73
CA GLU A 78 4.00 5.88 6.36
C GLU A 78 3.99 6.49 4.95
N LEU A 79 3.33 5.84 3.99
CA LEU A 79 3.17 6.37 2.62
C LEU A 79 2.37 7.67 2.63
N PHE A 80 1.21 7.70 3.30
CA PHE A 80 0.38 8.90 3.36
C PHE A 80 1.08 10.04 4.14
N ALA A 81 1.75 9.73 5.24
CA ALA A 81 2.55 10.70 5.99
C ALA A 81 3.71 11.28 5.17
N SER A 82 4.22 10.50 4.21
CA SER A 82 5.33 10.87 3.33
C SER A 82 4.88 11.51 2.00
N GLY A 83 3.59 11.78 1.80
CA GLY A 83 3.08 12.55 0.67
C GLY A 83 2.33 11.74 -0.40
N CYS A 84 2.15 10.43 -0.22
CA CYS A 84 1.25 9.64 -1.06
C CYS A 84 -0.19 10.17 -0.91
N ARG A 85 -0.92 10.24 -2.01
CA ARG A 85 -2.31 10.68 -2.06
C ARG A 85 -3.28 9.62 -2.53
N LEU A 86 -2.77 8.66 -3.30
CA LEU A 86 -3.51 7.50 -3.78
C LEU A 86 -2.66 6.26 -3.57
N LEU A 87 -3.18 5.33 -2.78
CA LEU A 87 -2.58 4.01 -2.58
C LEU A 87 -3.49 2.95 -3.19
N ILE A 88 -2.93 2.13 -4.07
CA ILE A 88 -3.62 1.02 -4.72
C ILE A 88 -2.95 -0.27 -4.24
N SER A 89 -3.71 -1.14 -3.58
CA SER A 89 -3.22 -2.48 -3.25
C SER A 89 -3.54 -3.46 -4.38
N VAL A 90 -2.53 -4.18 -4.84
CA VAL A 90 -2.66 -5.18 -5.92
C VAL A 90 -2.08 -6.49 -5.43
N THR A 91 -2.90 -7.51 -5.32
CA THR A 91 -2.53 -8.84 -4.83
C THR A 91 -3.21 -9.93 -5.63
N SER A 92 -2.67 -11.13 -5.60
CA SER A 92 -3.37 -12.33 -6.06
C SER A 92 -4.41 -12.77 -5.04
N ALA A 93 -5.44 -13.47 -5.48
CA ALA A 93 -6.45 -14.05 -4.62
C ALA A 93 -6.98 -15.35 -5.24
N ASP A 94 -7.32 -16.29 -4.36
CA ASP A 94 -8.02 -17.50 -4.77
C ASP A 94 -9.50 -17.21 -5.00
N GLN A 95 -10.06 -17.89 -5.98
CA GLN A 95 -11.47 -17.79 -6.33
C GLN A 95 -12.26 -18.83 -5.53
N VAL A 96 -13.08 -18.37 -4.58
CA VAL A 96 -13.96 -19.27 -3.81
C VAL A 96 -15.15 -19.74 -4.64
N ILE A 97 -15.74 -18.81 -5.40
CA ILE A 97 -16.82 -19.08 -6.35
C ILE A 97 -16.39 -18.63 -7.72
N PRO A 98 -16.40 -19.50 -8.75
CA PRO A 98 -16.06 -19.10 -10.12
C PRO A 98 -16.97 -17.97 -10.60
N ALA A 99 -16.37 -16.83 -10.96
CA ALA A 99 -17.09 -15.67 -11.45
C ALA A 99 -16.85 -15.42 -12.96
N ALA A 100 -15.66 -15.77 -13.47
CA ALA A 100 -15.28 -15.61 -14.86
C ALA A 100 -14.17 -16.58 -15.25
N GLU A 101 -13.82 -16.64 -16.53
CA GLU A 101 -12.62 -17.33 -16.99
C GLU A 101 -11.36 -16.55 -16.60
N LEU A 102 -10.33 -17.27 -16.12
CA LEU A 102 -9.05 -16.71 -15.72
C LEU A 102 -8.16 -16.37 -16.93
N PRO A 103 -7.33 -15.32 -16.85
CA PRO A 103 -7.16 -14.36 -15.74
C PRO A 103 -8.15 -13.19 -15.84
N TYR A 104 -8.60 -12.69 -14.69
CA TYR A 104 -9.39 -11.46 -14.62
C TYR A 104 -9.04 -10.65 -13.36
N PHE A 105 -9.39 -9.36 -13.36
CA PHE A 105 -9.20 -8.47 -12.21
C PHE A 105 -10.54 -8.20 -11.52
N VAL A 106 -10.47 -8.12 -10.19
CA VAL A 106 -11.61 -7.73 -9.34
C VAL A 106 -11.24 -6.45 -8.62
N VAL A 107 -12.11 -5.46 -8.71
CA VAL A 107 -12.03 -4.27 -7.86
C VAL A 107 -12.82 -4.56 -6.58
N ILE A 108 -12.15 -4.53 -5.44
CA ILE A 108 -12.77 -4.77 -4.15
C ILE A 108 -13.45 -3.47 -3.70
N ASP A 109 -14.78 -3.49 -3.54
CA ASP A 109 -15.55 -2.36 -3.02
C ASP A 109 -15.81 -2.46 -1.51
N ARG A 110 -15.76 -3.67 -0.95
CA ARG A 110 -15.87 -3.94 0.49
C ARG A 110 -15.17 -5.23 0.89
N ALA A 111 -14.70 -5.28 2.11
CA ALA A 111 -14.04 -6.44 2.70
C ALA A 111 -14.64 -6.78 4.06
N LEU A 112 -14.78 -8.08 4.34
CA LEU A 112 -15.18 -8.56 5.67
C LEU A 112 -14.11 -8.21 6.70
N ARG A 113 -14.53 -7.72 7.86
CA ARG A 113 -13.65 -7.32 8.96
C ARG A 113 -13.48 -8.46 9.94
N ASP A 114 -12.75 -9.50 9.56
CA ASP A 114 -12.43 -10.65 10.39
C ASP A 114 -11.00 -10.64 10.96
N GLU A 115 -10.26 -9.57 10.65
CA GLU A 115 -8.93 -9.29 11.19
C GLU A 115 -9.00 -8.32 12.39
N GLY A 116 -7.94 -8.14 13.14
CA GLY A 116 -7.96 -7.32 14.37
C GLY A 116 -7.64 -5.84 14.16
N THR A 117 -7.15 -5.42 12.99
CA THR A 117 -6.57 -4.08 12.78
C THR A 117 -7.62 -3.02 12.49
N SER A 118 -8.59 -3.31 11.63
CA SER A 118 -9.61 -2.34 11.18
C SER A 118 -10.47 -1.79 12.33
N TYR A 119 -10.61 -2.53 13.43
CA TYR A 119 -11.33 -2.09 14.62
C TYR A 119 -10.70 -0.89 15.31
N HIS A 120 -9.42 -0.62 15.07
CA HIS A 120 -8.72 0.56 15.60
C HIS A 120 -8.88 1.80 14.72
N TYR A 121 -9.39 1.65 13.50
CA TYR A 121 -9.49 2.73 12.49
C TYR A 121 -10.92 3.12 12.15
N ALA A 122 -11.88 2.23 12.28
CA ALA A 122 -13.26 2.46 11.89
C ALA A 122 -14.25 2.02 12.98
N LEU A 123 -15.42 2.64 13.00
CA LEU A 123 -16.53 2.24 13.87
C LEU A 123 -16.90 0.77 13.65
N PRO A 124 -17.46 0.09 14.66
CA PRO A 124 -17.87 -1.31 14.52
C PRO A 124 -18.82 -1.50 13.33
N SER A 125 -18.46 -2.38 12.44
CA SER A 125 -19.29 -2.85 11.33
C SER A 125 -18.78 -4.22 10.86
N GLU A 126 -19.59 -4.96 10.14
CA GLU A 126 -19.19 -6.25 9.58
C GLU A 126 -18.21 -6.09 8.40
N TYR A 127 -18.34 -5.00 7.65
CA TYR A 127 -17.54 -4.73 6.46
C TYR A 127 -16.81 -3.39 6.57
N SER A 128 -15.67 -3.30 5.91
CA SER A 128 -15.01 -2.04 5.53
C SER A 128 -15.27 -1.78 4.05
N GLU A 129 -15.57 -0.54 3.70
CA GLU A 129 -15.80 -0.12 2.32
C GLU A 129 -14.57 0.59 1.77
N ALA A 130 -14.30 0.43 0.47
CA ALA A 130 -13.27 1.19 -0.22
C ALA A 130 -13.69 2.66 -0.36
N ASP A 131 -12.70 3.55 -0.39
CA ASP A 131 -12.94 4.96 -0.69
C ASP A 131 -13.43 5.09 -2.14
N ARG A 132 -14.50 5.84 -2.33
CA ARG A 132 -15.15 6.06 -3.64
C ARG A 132 -14.92 7.48 -4.18
N SER A 133 -14.11 8.30 -3.50
CA SER A 133 -13.84 9.70 -3.88
C SER A 133 -12.77 9.82 -4.97
#